data_accf4eaa505c6e568afe0078df857a8f
#
_entry.id   accf4eaa505c6e568afe0078df857a8f
#
_cell.length_a   1.000
_cell.length_b   1.000
_cell.length_c   1.000
_cell.angle_alpha   90.00
_cell.angle_beta   90.00
_cell.angle_gamma   90.00
#
_symmetry.space_group_name_H-M   'P 1'
#
loop_
_entity.id
_entity.type
_entity.pdbx_description
1 polymer ?
#
loop_
_entity_poly.entity_id
_entity_poly.type
_entity_poly.pdbx_seq_one_letter_code
_entity_poly.pdbx_strand_id
1 'polypeptide(L)'
;MVSYDISKVWSFLPTLVQALPATLALMVLTTLLGSAFGLVLTWAQVSEEKVGAGLAKGYVFTLRCTPPIVLLFLVFYGLPQFLNWWLGVDIDHWSKFVFVLVAMFLLFAAMISEVFKAAYLAIPKGQMEAGLSIGLTPAQTIWRIVLPQAFRVALPNMTTAILNLMRDAALAYTIGFHEIMGA
;
A
#
# COMPACT_ATOMS: atom_id res chain seq x y z
N MET A 1 -40.33 7.45 -7.14
CA MET A 1 -39.85 6.06 -7.04
C MET A 1 -38.84 5.84 -8.14
N VAL A 2 -37.59 5.58 -7.81
CA VAL A 2 -36.59 5.19 -8.81
C VAL A 2 -36.87 3.74 -9.16
N SER A 3 -37.41 3.48 -10.36
CA SER A 3 -37.59 2.10 -10.84
C SER A 3 -36.20 1.54 -11.20
N TYR A 4 -35.70 0.62 -10.41
CA TYR A 4 -34.48 -0.12 -10.71
C TYR A 4 -34.80 -1.07 -11.88
N ASP A 5 -34.30 -0.71 -13.06
CA ASP A 5 -34.43 -1.53 -14.24
C ASP A 5 -33.26 -2.52 -14.31
N ILE A 6 -33.53 -3.77 -13.93
CA ILE A 6 -32.53 -4.85 -13.90
C ILE A 6 -31.91 -5.09 -15.29
N SER A 7 -32.64 -4.75 -16.38
CA SER A 7 -32.10 -4.90 -17.74
C SER A 7 -30.86 -4.00 -17.99
N LYS A 8 -30.79 -2.85 -17.31
CA LYS A 8 -29.65 -1.93 -17.40
C LYS A 8 -28.37 -2.49 -16.78
N VAL A 9 -28.46 -3.41 -15.81
CA VAL A 9 -27.28 -4.05 -15.20
C VAL A 9 -26.45 -4.77 -16.28
N TRP A 10 -27.10 -5.43 -17.20
CA TRP A 10 -26.42 -6.15 -18.29
C TRP A 10 -25.73 -5.21 -19.27
N SER A 11 -26.22 -3.99 -19.45
CA SER A 11 -25.60 -3.00 -20.35
C SER A 11 -24.30 -2.41 -19.79
N PHE A 12 -24.10 -2.46 -18.46
CA PHE A 12 -22.86 -1.99 -17.82
C PHE A 12 -21.75 -3.04 -17.77
N LEU A 13 -22.07 -4.33 -17.94
CA LEU A 13 -21.09 -5.42 -17.90
C LEU A 13 -19.88 -5.20 -18.83
N PRO A 14 -20.06 -4.81 -20.11
CA PRO A 14 -18.91 -4.57 -20.98
C PRO A 14 -17.97 -3.48 -20.46
N THR A 15 -18.51 -2.40 -19.89
CA THR A 15 -17.73 -1.29 -19.31
C THR A 15 -16.92 -1.76 -18.09
N LEU A 16 -17.56 -2.54 -17.22
CA LEU A 16 -16.89 -3.12 -16.05
C LEU A 16 -15.75 -4.07 -16.47
N VAL A 17 -15.99 -4.92 -17.45
CA VAL A 17 -14.95 -5.83 -17.96
C VAL A 17 -13.78 -5.08 -18.60
N GLN A 18 -14.05 -3.98 -19.31
CA GLN A 18 -12.99 -3.12 -19.88
C GLN A 18 -12.14 -2.42 -18.79
N ALA A 19 -12.73 -2.04 -17.67
CA ALA A 19 -12.02 -1.41 -16.55
C ALA A 19 -11.21 -2.42 -15.71
N LEU A 20 -11.58 -3.70 -15.73
CA LEU A 20 -11.00 -4.76 -14.91
C LEU A 20 -9.47 -4.89 -15.02
N PRO A 21 -8.84 -4.88 -16.23
CA PRO A 21 -7.38 -4.98 -16.33
C PRO A 21 -6.63 -3.84 -15.64
N ALA A 22 -7.12 -2.61 -15.76
CA ALA A 22 -6.53 -1.45 -15.13
C ALA A 22 -6.61 -1.55 -13.59
N THR A 23 -7.76 -1.97 -13.07
CA THR A 23 -7.98 -2.21 -11.63
C THR A 23 -7.04 -3.31 -11.11
N LEU A 24 -6.98 -4.45 -11.80
CA LEU A 24 -6.10 -5.56 -11.40
C LEU A 24 -4.63 -5.16 -11.44
N ALA A 25 -4.19 -4.46 -12.49
CA ALA A 25 -2.82 -3.97 -12.60
C ALA A 25 -2.49 -3.01 -11.45
N LEU A 26 -3.38 -2.05 -11.15
CA LEU A 26 -3.22 -1.13 -10.03
C LEU A 26 -3.10 -1.88 -8.69
N MET A 27 -4.02 -2.82 -8.41
CA MET A 27 -4.05 -3.60 -7.19
C MET A 27 -2.78 -4.44 -7.01
N VAL A 28 -2.37 -5.15 -8.06
CA VAL A 28 -1.19 -6.02 -8.02
C VAL A 28 0.08 -5.21 -7.84
N LEU A 29 0.28 -4.16 -8.65
CA LEU A 29 1.47 -3.33 -8.57
C LEU A 29 1.56 -2.60 -7.24
N THR A 30 0.46 -2.00 -6.76
CA THR A 30 0.43 -1.33 -5.46
C THR A 30 0.71 -2.30 -4.32
N THR A 31 0.11 -3.49 -4.35
CA THR A 31 0.34 -4.51 -3.31
C THR A 31 1.79 -4.99 -3.30
N LEU A 32 2.37 -5.29 -4.46
CA LEU A 32 3.75 -5.78 -4.55
C LEU A 32 4.76 -4.69 -4.14
N LEU A 33 4.69 -3.53 -4.79
CA LEU A 33 5.63 -2.44 -4.53
C LEU A 33 5.45 -1.88 -3.12
N GLY A 34 4.20 -1.68 -2.70
CA GLY A 34 3.88 -1.17 -1.38
C GLY A 34 4.25 -2.14 -0.26
N SER A 35 4.07 -3.46 -0.45
CA SER A 35 4.53 -4.45 0.52
C SER A 35 6.05 -4.51 0.60
N ALA A 36 6.76 -4.44 -0.53
CA ALA A 36 8.22 -4.40 -0.55
C ALA A 36 8.76 -3.18 0.22
N PHE A 37 8.22 -1.98 -0.07
CA PHE A 37 8.60 -0.77 0.66
C PHE A 37 8.10 -0.79 2.11
N GLY A 38 6.93 -1.34 2.38
CA GLY A 38 6.40 -1.56 3.74
C GLY A 38 7.31 -2.44 4.60
N LEU A 39 7.94 -3.47 4.03
CA LEU A 39 8.96 -4.28 4.73
C LEU A 39 10.19 -3.45 5.08
N VAL A 40 10.67 -2.60 4.17
CA VAL A 40 11.80 -1.68 4.44
C VAL A 40 11.43 -0.72 5.58
N LEU A 41 10.24 -0.12 5.54
CA LEU A 41 9.75 0.75 6.61
C LEU A 41 9.64 0.00 7.94
N THR A 42 9.14 -1.23 7.92
CA THR A 42 9.05 -2.08 9.12
C THR A 42 10.42 -2.34 9.70
N TRP A 43 11.36 -2.76 8.86
CA TRP A 43 12.74 -3.01 9.30
C TRP A 43 13.36 -1.75 9.91
N ALA A 44 13.21 -0.59 9.27
CA ALA A 44 13.69 0.68 9.80
C ALA A 44 13.04 1.03 11.15
N GLN A 45 11.72 0.80 11.31
CA GLN A 45 10.99 1.11 12.55
C GLN A 45 11.38 0.22 13.73
N VAL A 46 11.77 -1.05 13.49
CA VAL A 46 12.15 -2.01 14.53
C VAL A 46 13.66 -2.06 14.77
N SER A 47 14.45 -1.42 13.91
CA SER A 47 15.90 -1.32 14.08
C SER A 47 16.27 -0.42 15.25
N GLU A 48 17.47 -0.62 15.81
CA GLU A 48 18.02 0.21 16.88
C GLU A 48 18.53 1.58 16.38
N GLU A 49 18.62 1.75 15.05
CA GLU A 49 19.06 3.00 14.44
C GLU A 49 18.02 4.10 14.57
N LYS A 50 18.33 5.12 15.39
CA LYS A 50 17.38 6.18 15.76
C LYS A 50 16.94 7.06 14.60
N VAL A 51 17.84 7.37 13.66
CA VAL A 51 17.53 8.27 12.53
C VAL A 51 16.59 7.58 11.55
N GLY A 52 16.94 6.39 11.08
CA GLY A 52 16.10 5.61 10.17
C GLY A 52 14.75 5.28 10.77
N ALA A 53 14.70 4.89 12.05
CA ALA A 53 13.46 4.64 12.77
C ALA A 53 12.60 5.92 12.89
N GLY A 54 13.21 7.08 13.14
CA GLY A 54 12.52 8.36 13.22
C GLY A 54 11.89 8.76 11.89
N LEU A 55 12.64 8.65 10.79
CA LEU A 55 12.15 8.94 9.43
C LEU A 55 11.01 8.01 9.02
N ALA A 56 11.17 6.70 9.24
CA ALA A 56 10.13 5.73 8.92
C ALA A 56 8.84 5.97 9.73
N LYS A 57 8.95 6.25 11.03
CA LYS A 57 7.80 6.61 11.87
C LYS A 57 7.13 7.90 11.42
N GLY A 58 7.92 8.92 11.08
CA GLY A 58 7.42 10.19 10.55
C GLY A 58 6.65 10.00 9.24
N TYR A 59 7.20 9.25 8.30
CA TYR A 59 6.54 8.89 7.06
C TYR A 59 5.19 8.18 7.31
N VAL A 60 5.21 7.11 8.11
CA VAL A 60 4.02 6.32 8.41
C VAL A 60 2.96 7.16 9.12
N PHE A 61 3.36 7.98 10.10
CA PHE A 61 2.46 8.89 10.80
C PHE A 61 1.80 9.88 9.85
N THR A 62 2.59 10.57 9.01
CA THR A 62 2.08 11.58 8.07
C THR A 62 1.10 10.98 7.08
N LEU A 63 1.46 9.85 6.45
CA LEU A 63 0.62 9.22 5.42
C LEU A 63 -0.67 8.66 6.00
N ARG A 64 -0.64 8.08 7.21
CA ARG A 64 -1.84 7.56 7.87
C ARG A 64 -2.77 8.65 8.40
N CYS A 65 -2.26 9.83 8.70
CA CYS A 65 -3.06 11.00 9.06
C CYS A 65 -3.63 11.73 7.83
N THR A 66 -3.13 11.43 6.62
CA THR A 66 -3.59 12.08 5.39
C THR A 66 -4.77 11.30 4.80
N PRO A 67 -5.93 11.93 4.56
CA PRO A 67 -7.03 11.27 3.86
C PRO A 67 -6.61 10.82 2.46
N PRO A 68 -7.01 9.61 1.99
CA PRO A 68 -6.60 9.07 0.69
C PRO A 68 -6.87 10.00 -0.48
N ILE A 69 -8.04 10.66 -0.50
CA ILE A 69 -8.41 11.61 -1.56
C ILE A 69 -7.51 12.84 -1.58
N VAL A 70 -7.10 13.34 -0.41
CA VAL A 70 -6.19 14.49 -0.31
C VAL A 70 -4.83 14.12 -0.88
N LEU A 71 -4.29 12.95 -0.52
CA LEU A 71 -3.02 12.51 -1.08
C LEU A 71 -3.11 12.30 -2.60
N LEU A 72 -4.21 11.75 -3.09
CA LEU A 72 -4.44 11.59 -4.53
C LEU A 72 -4.35 12.93 -5.26
N PHE A 73 -5.01 13.97 -4.73
CA PHE A 73 -4.96 15.32 -5.31
C PHE A 73 -3.59 15.98 -5.18
N LEU A 74 -2.90 15.77 -4.06
CA LEU A 74 -1.52 16.26 -3.90
C LEU A 74 -0.57 15.61 -4.91
N VAL A 75 -0.71 14.31 -5.16
CA VAL A 75 0.12 13.61 -6.14
C VAL A 75 -0.28 14.01 -7.57
N PHE A 76 -1.57 14.11 -7.86
CA PHE A 76 -2.02 14.39 -9.24
C PHE A 76 -1.80 15.84 -9.67
N TYR A 77 -2.07 16.82 -8.81
CA TYR A 77 -1.93 18.24 -9.11
C TYR A 77 -0.65 18.86 -8.56
N GLY A 78 -0.21 18.42 -7.38
CA GLY A 78 0.92 19.03 -6.69
C GLY A 78 2.27 18.51 -7.14
N LEU A 79 2.39 17.19 -7.36
CA LEU A 79 3.68 16.58 -7.72
C LEU A 79 4.24 17.11 -9.05
N PRO A 80 3.46 17.26 -10.16
CA PRO A 80 3.95 17.84 -11.39
C PRO A 80 4.46 19.26 -11.21
N GLN A 81 3.69 20.10 -10.53
CA GLN A 81 4.09 21.50 -10.28
C GLN A 81 5.37 21.59 -9.44
N PHE A 82 5.48 20.75 -8.40
CA PHE A 82 6.64 20.68 -7.54
C PHE A 82 7.90 20.25 -8.30
N LEU A 83 7.80 19.20 -9.12
CA LEU A 83 8.93 18.68 -9.91
C LEU A 83 9.36 19.66 -11.00
N ASN A 84 8.42 20.31 -11.65
CA ASN A 84 8.71 21.35 -12.64
C ASN A 84 9.43 22.54 -12.01
N TRP A 85 8.93 23.03 -10.85
CA TRP A 85 9.53 24.16 -10.14
C TRP A 85 10.93 23.84 -9.60
N TRP A 86 11.15 22.64 -9.03
CA TRP A 86 12.39 22.29 -8.35
C TRP A 86 13.45 21.68 -9.27
N LEU A 87 13.05 20.85 -10.22
CA LEU A 87 13.95 20.10 -11.10
C LEU A 87 13.81 20.48 -12.57
N GLY A 88 12.85 21.31 -12.95
CA GLY A 88 12.54 21.63 -14.35
C GLY A 88 12.00 20.43 -15.14
N VAL A 89 11.48 19.41 -14.46
CA VAL A 89 10.96 18.19 -15.07
C VAL A 89 9.45 18.30 -15.21
N ASP A 90 8.96 18.28 -16.46
CA ASP A 90 7.54 18.23 -16.78
C ASP A 90 7.07 16.78 -16.89
N ILE A 91 6.13 16.41 -16.01
CA ILE A 91 5.49 15.10 -15.97
C ILE A 91 3.97 15.16 -16.24
N ASP A 92 3.43 16.30 -16.68
CA ASP A 92 2.00 16.47 -16.94
C ASP A 92 1.48 15.51 -18.04
N HIS A 93 2.38 15.07 -18.91
CA HIS A 93 2.08 14.10 -19.98
C HIS A 93 1.96 12.65 -19.51
N TRP A 94 2.28 12.36 -18.23
CA TRP A 94 2.15 11.00 -17.70
C TRP A 94 0.70 10.55 -17.62
N SER A 95 0.48 9.24 -17.75
CA SER A 95 -0.87 8.69 -17.64
C SER A 95 -1.43 8.84 -16.22
N LYS A 96 -2.74 9.07 -16.11
CA LYS A 96 -3.44 9.12 -14.82
C LYS A 96 -3.18 7.89 -13.95
N PHE A 97 -3.01 6.72 -14.60
CA PHE A 97 -2.67 5.46 -13.93
C PHE A 97 -1.41 5.60 -13.06
N VAL A 98 -0.37 6.25 -13.55
CA VAL A 98 0.89 6.43 -12.81
C VAL A 98 0.69 7.28 -11.56
N PHE A 99 -0.06 8.37 -11.65
CA PHE A 99 -0.35 9.23 -10.49
C PHE A 99 -1.18 8.48 -9.44
N VAL A 100 -2.20 7.71 -9.86
CA VAL A 100 -2.99 6.87 -8.97
C VAL A 100 -2.10 5.81 -8.31
N LEU A 101 -1.26 5.13 -9.10
CA LEU A 101 -0.33 4.13 -8.60
C LEU A 101 0.61 4.70 -7.54
N VAL A 102 1.19 5.88 -7.78
CA VAL A 102 2.09 6.55 -6.82
C VAL A 102 1.33 6.90 -5.53
N ALA A 103 0.15 7.50 -5.63
CA ALA A 103 -0.64 7.86 -4.45
C ALA A 103 -1.01 6.62 -3.62
N MET A 104 -1.53 5.58 -4.28
CA MET A 104 -1.93 4.34 -3.63
C MET A 104 -0.73 3.57 -3.06
N PHE A 105 0.40 3.55 -3.77
CA PHE A 105 1.65 2.97 -3.28
C PHE A 105 2.12 3.62 -1.98
N LEU A 106 2.15 4.96 -1.92
CA LEU A 106 2.59 5.68 -0.73
C LEU A 106 1.69 5.37 0.48
N LEU A 107 0.37 5.41 0.31
CA LEU A 107 -0.59 5.09 1.37
C LEU A 107 -0.50 3.64 1.81
N PHE A 108 -0.51 2.72 0.85
CA PHE A 108 -0.51 1.29 1.15
C PHE A 108 0.78 0.87 1.85
N ALA A 109 1.94 1.39 1.43
CA ALA A 109 3.21 1.12 2.09
C ALA A 109 3.21 1.55 3.57
N ALA A 110 2.63 2.69 3.89
CA ALA A 110 2.49 3.15 5.27
C ALA A 110 1.56 2.23 6.09
N MET A 111 0.43 1.83 5.52
CA MET A 111 -0.53 0.95 6.19
C MET A 111 0.03 -0.45 6.41
N ILE A 112 0.61 -1.05 5.36
CA ILE A 112 1.09 -2.43 5.42
C ILE A 112 2.34 -2.56 6.31
N SER A 113 3.15 -1.52 6.44
CA SER A 113 4.30 -1.51 7.34
C SER A 113 3.89 -1.67 8.80
N GLU A 114 2.77 -1.08 9.22
CA GLU A 114 2.25 -1.27 10.58
C GLU A 114 1.69 -2.69 10.78
N VAL A 115 1.09 -3.29 9.75
CA VAL A 115 0.64 -4.69 9.78
C VAL A 115 1.85 -5.62 9.99
N PHE A 116 2.91 -5.43 9.23
CA PHE A 116 4.13 -6.24 9.34
C PHE A 116 4.83 -6.04 10.68
N LYS A 117 4.91 -4.79 11.15
CA LYS A 117 5.49 -4.46 12.45
C LYS A 117 4.70 -5.09 13.59
N ALA A 118 3.38 -4.96 13.58
CA ALA A 118 2.52 -5.58 14.59
C ALA A 118 2.66 -7.11 14.61
N ALA A 119 2.71 -7.73 13.44
CA ALA A 119 2.90 -9.17 13.30
C ALA A 119 4.27 -9.63 13.80
N TYR A 120 5.34 -8.88 13.51
CA TYR A 120 6.69 -9.17 14.00
C TYR A 120 6.76 -9.07 15.54
N LEU A 121 6.20 -8.00 16.12
CA LEU A 121 6.19 -7.78 17.56
C LEU A 121 5.28 -8.76 18.34
N ALA A 122 4.32 -9.39 17.65
CA ALA A 122 3.46 -10.42 18.24
C ALA A 122 4.19 -11.76 18.47
N ILE A 123 5.37 -11.97 17.86
CA ILE A 123 6.14 -13.20 18.06
C ILE A 123 6.87 -13.12 19.40
N PRO A 124 6.69 -14.11 20.29
CA PRO A 124 7.36 -14.13 21.58
C PRO A 124 8.89 -14.09 21.44
N LYS A 125 9.55 -13.27 22.23
CA LYS A 125 11.03 -13.14 22.24
C LYS A 125 11.75 -14.48 22.47
N GLY A 126 11.15 -15.40 23.21
CA GLY A 126 11.66 -16.74 23.40
C GLY A 126 11.88 -17.55 22.11
N GLN A 127 11.19 -17.21 20.99
CA GLN A 127 11.44 -17.83 19.69
C GLN A 127 12.82 -17.45 19.15
N MET A 128 13.23 -16.19 19.35
CA MET A 128 14.58 -15.73 19.01
C MET A 128 15.62 -16.40 19.90
N GLU A 129 15.39 -16.42 21.21
CA GLU A 129 16.30 -17.03 22.21
C GLU A 129 16.47 -18.53 21.96
N ALA A 130 15.39 -19.25 21.68
CA ALA A 130 15.44 -20.67 21.35
C ALA A 130 16.27 -20.95 20.09
N GLY A 131 16.10 -20.16 19.04
CA GLY A 131 16.90 -20.28 17.81
C GLY A 131 18.39 -20.09 18.06
N LEU A 132 18.75 -19.07 18.84
CA LEU A 132 20.14 -18.80 19.23
C LEU A 132 20.72 -19.93 20.09
N SER A 133 19.94 -20.50 21.01
CA SER A 133 20.36 -21.59 21.91
C SER A 133 20.73 -22.88 21.17
N ILE A 134 20.14 -23.11 20.00
CA ILE A 134 20.49 -24.28 19.15
C ILE A 134 21.57 -23.95 18.11
N GLY A 135 22.24 -22.79 18.25
CA GLY A 135 23.38 -22.40 17.40
C GLY A 135 23.03 -21.72 16.08
N LEU A 136 21.77 -21.29 15.87
CA LEU A 136 21.42 -20.48 14.71
C LEU A 136 21.95 -19.06 14.88
N THR A 137 22.38 -18.45 13.79
CA THR A 137 22.67 -17.00 13.79
C THR A 137 21.38 -16.18 13.89
N PRO A 138 21.44 -14.91 14.34
CA PRO A 138 20.26 -14.05 14.40
C PRO A 138 19.49 -13.98 13.07
N ALA A 139 20.20 -13.83 11.95
CA ALA A 139 19.60 -13.83 10.62
C ALA A 139 18.90 -15.16 10.30
N GLN A 140 19.54 -16.30 10.59
CA GLN A 140 18.93 -17.62 10.38
C GLN A 140 17.69 -17.81 11.25
N THR A 141 17.73 -17.36 12.49
CA THR A 141 16.57 -17.43 13.39
C THR A 141 15.41 -16.59 12.88
N ILE A 142 15.68 -15.36 12.42
CA ILE A 142 14.66 -14.50 11.82
C ILE A 142 14.04 -15.18 10.60
N TRP A 143 14.85 -15.63 9.63
CA TRP A 143 14.33 -16.19 8.40
C TRP A 143 13.63 -17.55 8.55
N ARG A 144 14.13 -18.42 9.45
CA ARG A 144 13.62 -19.79 9.58
C ARG A 144 12.53 -19.94 10.64
N ILE A 145 12.52 -19.09 11.66
CA ILE A 145 11.61 -19.25 12.81
C ILE A 145 10.64 -18.06 12.91
N VAL A 146 11.14 -16.83 12.97
CA VAL A 146 10.32 -15.65 13.29
C VAL A 146 9.45 -15.25 12.10
N LEU A 147 10.04 -15.07 10.92
CA LEU A 147 9.31 -14.60 9.72
C LEU A 147 8.16 -15.51 9.28
N PRO A 148 8.31 -16.85 9.23
CA PRO A 148 7.19 -17.71 8.87
C PRO A 148 6.01 -17.61 9.85
N GLN A 149 6.29 -17.41 11.13
CA GLN A 149 5.26 -17.21 12.16
C GLN A 149 4.63 -15.82 12.01
N ALA A 150 5.44 -14.78 11.89
CA ALA A 150 4.97 -13.40 11.69
C ALA A 150 4.11 -13.28 10.44
N PHE A 151 4.47 -13.94 9.34
CA PHE A 151 3.67 -13.95 8.11
C PHE A 151 2.27 -14.51 8.33
N ARG A 152 2.13 -15.62 9.08
CA ARG A 152 0.81 -16.18 9.42
C ARG A 152 -0.02 -15.22 10.26
N VAL A 153 0.59 -14.50 11.20
CA VAL A 153 -0.07 -13.48 12.03
C VAL A 153 -0.48 -12.26 11.17
N ALA A 154 0.34 -11.90 10.17
CA ALA A 154 0.06 -10.77 9.29
C ALA A 154 -1.10 -11.03 8.31
N LEU A 155 -1.30 -12.27 7.85
CA LEU A 155 -2.24 -12.63 6.77
C LEU A 155 -3.65 -12.03 6.90
N PRO A 156 -4.37 -12.12 8.05
CA PRO A 156 -5.71 -11.56 8.17
C PRO A 156 -5.72 -10.04 7.96
N ASN A 157 -4.75 -9.34 8.56
CA ASN A 157 -4.64 -7.90 8.45
C ASN A 157 -4.16 -7.44 7.08
N MET A 158 -3.31 -8.22 6.40
CA MET A 158 -2.92 -8.00 5.00
C MET A 158 -4.13 -8.06 4.08
N THR A 159 -5.00 -9.07 4.26
CA THR A 159 -6.25 -9.19 3.50
C THR A 159 -7.12 -7.94 3.68
N THR A 160 -7.27 -7.48 4.92
CA THR A 160 -8.02 -6.25 5.23
C THR A 160 -7.38 -5.02 4.56
N ALA A 161 -6.05 -4.91 4.58
CA ALA A 161 -5.33 -3.81 3.92
C ALA A 161 -5.56 -3.81 2.40
N ILE A 162 -5.55 -4.97 1.75
CA ILE A 162 -5.82 -5.10 0.30
C ILE A 162 -7.27 -4.74 -0.02
N LEU A 163 -8.24 -5.14 0.80
CA LEU A 163 -9.63 -4.75 0.62
C LEU A 163 -9.84 -3.24 0.78
N ASN A 164 -9.14 -2.60 1.72
CA ASN A 164 -9.16 -1.15 1.87
C ASN A 164 -8.52 -0.45 0.67
N LEU A 165 -7.38 -0.97 0.16
CA LEU A 165 -6.76 -0.46 -1.07
C LEU A 165 -7.75 -0.45 -2.24
N MET A 166 -8.55 -1.51 -2.40
CA MET A 166 -9.57 -1.58 -3.45
C MET A 166 -10.63 -0.48 -3.30
N ARG A 167 -11.05 -0.19 -2.07
CA ARG A 167 -12.00 0.90 -1.79
C ARG A 167 -11.38 2.27 -2.06
N ASP A 168 -10.12 2.46 -1.66
CA ASP A 168 -9.41 3.73 -1.86
C ASP A 168 -9.13 3.99 -3.35
N ALA A 169 -8.90 2.92 -4.15
CA ALA A 169 -8.74 3.03 -5.60
C ALA A 169 -9.97 3.63 -6.29
N ALA A 170 -11.17 3.42 -5.77
CA ALA A 170 -12.41 4.03 -6.29
C ALA A 170 -12.35 5.57 -6.29
N LEU A 171 -11.56 6.18 -5.39
CA LEU A 171 -11.38 7.63 -5.35
C LEU A 171 -10.70 8.18 -6.62
N ALA A 172 -10.02 7.33 -7.40
CA ALA A 172 -9.37 7.71 -8.65
C ALA A 172 -10.37 8.20 -9.73
N TYR A 173 -11.65 7.86 -9.61
CA TYR A 173 -12.70 8.41 -10.45
C TYR A 173 -12.76 9.96 -10.38
N THR A 174 -12.45 10.54 -9.23
CA THR A 174 -12.47 12.01 -9.04
C THR A 174 -11.48 12.77 -9.91
N ILE A 175 -10.42 12.11 -10.38
CA ILE A 175 -9.46 12.67 -11.34
C ILE A 175 -9.70 12.16 -12.76
N GLY A 176 -10.82 11.46 -12.99
CA GLY A 176 -11.21 10.89 -14.28
C GLY A 176 -10.36 9.68 -14.69
N PHE A 177 -9.89 8.90 -13.72
CA PHE A 177 -9.34 7.56 -13.95
C PHE A 177 -10.45 6.55 -13.69
N HIS A 178 -10.87 5.85 -14.76
CA HIS A 178 -11.93 4.85 -14.68
C HIS A 178 -11.34 3.49 -14.32
N GLU A 179 -11.70 3.01 -13.15
CA GLU A 179 -11.47 1.64 -12.67
C GLU A 179 -12.83 0.98 -12.39
N ILE A 180 -12.87 -0.29 -11.96
CA ILE A 180 -14.11 -1.07 -11.89
C ILE A 180 -15.19 -0.47 -10.98
N MET A 181 -14.80 0.28 -9.92
CA MET A 181 -15.75 0.91 -8.99
C MET A 181 -16.23 2.27 -9.48
N GLY A 182 -15.53 2.88 -10.46
CA GLY A 182 -15.84 4.17 -11.05
C GLY A 182 -16.22 4.09 -12.56
N ALA A 183 -16.48 2.89 -13.06
CA ALA A 183 -16.82 2.61 -14.46
C ALA A 183 -18.32 2.74 -14.76
#